data_8d7301a52a0b88f203fdca75ac866de0
#
_entry.id   8d7301a52a0b88f203fdca75ac866de0
#
_cell.length_a   1.000
_cell.length_b   1.000
_cell.length_c   1.000
_cell.angle_alpha   90.00
_cell.angle_beta   90.00
_cell.angle_gamma   90.00
#
_symmetry.space_group_name_H-M   'P 1'
#
loop_
_entity.id
_entity.type
_entity.pdbx_description
1 polymer ?
#
loop_
_entity_poly.entity_id
_entity_poly.type
_entity_poly.pdbx_seq_one_letter_code
_entity_poly.pdbx_strand_id
1 'polypeptide(L)'
;SGFEISAISHKTPLPPTFQAFCPVLSSGTATNGTDYTSIPTSVTFAAGSSTATVTVDPTADTTVEPDETVILTLASGTGYTVGTPNAATGTITNDDFPSITLAVSPSSVTEDGTTNLLYTFTRSGVTTNLLTVNYSIGGTATNGTDYTSIPTSVTFAAGSSTATVTVDPTADTTVEPDETVILTLAAGTGYTVGTTTAVTGTITNDEFSQLSINDITVVEGQNSNAILTVTVNNPNPQQITVNYTTAPIDATANVDYTSQTGTLTIAANTSTATITIPILNDNLNEPDEAFTVTLSNPVNATINPDEAIGQVIITDTLQSASTRTLPNNVENLRLIGSNNINGTGNASDNKITGNSGNNILAGANGNDIYCFNASTPLGSDTIQETTTGGIDTLDFTGTNTAVRVNLGITTVQTVVSNNLRLTFSANNTIENIIGDSGNDRLTGNSLNNTLTGGGGNDQLTGQDGNDSLIGGFGDDLLTGGNGSDNFIFNSSNLGIDTISDFTSGSDKIVLSKAVFTALQSSIGNGFSQPAEFASVADDDLVATSSAFIVYSTSSGSIYYNQNGSAAGLGSGAEFASLLTVPTLIAADFTLIN
;
A
#
# COMPACT_ATOMS: atom_id res chain seq x y z
N SER A 1 -79.00 0.28 3.46
CA SER A 1 -80.29 1.01 3.53
C SER A 1 -81.32 0.27 2.70
N GLY A 2 -82.42 -0.16 3.34
CA GLY A 2 -83.50 -0.89 2.68
C GLY A 2 -84.05 -0.15 1.45
N PHE A 3 -84.50 -0.90 0.49
CA PHE A 3 -85.09 -0.38 -0.73
C PHE A 3 -86.56 -0.82 -0.78
N GLU A 4 -87.37 0.09 -1.34
CA GLU A 4 -88.78 -0.16 -1.49
C GLU A 4 -89.09 -0.66 -2.90
N ILE A 5 -89.82 -1.79 -2.99
CA ILE A 5 -90.36 -2.23 -4.28
C ILE A 5 -91.81 -1.78 -4.38
N SER A 6 -91.97 -0.75 -5.17
CA SER A 6 -93.33 -0.23 -5.49
C SER A 6 -93.88 -0.90 -6.72
N ALA A 7 -94.50 -2.03 -6.60
CA ALA A 7 -94.90 -2.85 -7.74
C ALA A 7 -96.38 -2.82 -8.10
N ILE A 8 -97.22 -2.04 -7.41
CA ILE A 8 -98.68 -2.11 -7.62
C ILE A 8 -99.29 -0.75 -7.76
N SER A 9 -99.77 -0.43 -8.94
CA SER A 9 -100.69 0.69 -9.16
C SER A 9 -102.02 0.15 -9.61
N HIS A 10 -103.05 0.37 -8.84
CA HIS A 10 -104.42 0.16 -9.29
C HIS A 10 -104.93 1.41 -9.99
N LYS A 11 -105.47 1.24 -11.25
CA LYS A 11 -105.87 2.37 -12.07
C LYS A 11 -106.94 3.28 -11.49
N THR A 12 -107.65 2.79 -10.46
CA THR A 12 -108.59 3.54 -9.68
C THR A 12 -108.50 3.19 -8.18
N PRO A 13 -108.58 4.12 -7.19
CA PRO A 13 -108.61 3.77 -5.78
C PRO A 13 -109.72 2.79 -5.46
N LEU A 14 -109.38 1.80 -4.62
CA LEU A 14 -110.37 0.84 -4.14
C LEU A 14 -111.54 1.55 -3.39
N PRO A 15 -112.80 1.04 -3.48
CA PRO A 15 -113.86 1.62 -2.70
C PRO A 15 -113.52 1.63 -1.21
N PRO A 16 -114.02 2.61 -0.42
CA PRO A 16 -113.62 2.81 0.98
C PRO A 16 -113.94 1.64 1.91
N THR A 17 -114.63 0.59 1.45
CA THR A 17 -114.99 -0.61 2.20
C THR A 17 -114.27 -1.88 1.71
N PHE A 18 -113.37 -1.80 0.68
CA PHE A 18 -112.73 -2.98 0.07
C PHE A 18 -111.22 -2.95 0.36
N GLN A 19 -110.71 -4.05 0.86
CA GLN A 19 -109.31 -4.30 1.16
C GLN A 19 -108.81 -5.43 0.23
N ALA A 20 -107.83 -5.17 -0.64
CA ALA A 20 -107.29 -6.20 -1.52
C ALA A 20 -106.03 -6.84 -0.91
N PHE A 21 -106.08 -8.16 -0.87
CA PHE A 21 -105.00 -9.01 -0.35
C PHE A 21 -104.27 -9.59 -1.55
N CYS A 22 -103.02 -9.14 -1.83
CA CYS A 22 -102.25 -9.62 -2.92
C CYS A 22 -101.11 -10.54 -2.45
N PRO A 23 -101.05 -11.83 -2.84
CA PRO A 23 -99.90 -12.67 -2.55
C PRO A 23 -98.72 -12.21 -3.31
N VAL A 24 -97.55 -12.23 -2.62
CA VAL A 24 -96.23 -11.85 -3.15
C VAL A 24 -95.32 -13.08 -3.00
N LEU A 25 -94.70 -13.49 -4.09
CA LEU A 25 -93.71 -14.52 -4.11
C LEU A 25 -92.34 -13.85 -4.16
N SER A 26 -91.47 -14.17 -3.19
CA SER A 26 -90.05 -13.77 -3.21
C SER A 26 -89.22 -14.84 -3.83
N SER A 27 -88.30 -14.44 -4.68
CA SER A 27 -87.30 -15.28 -5.35
C SER A 27 -86.07 -14.42 -5.60
N GLY A 28 -85.07 -14.96 -6.25
CA GLY A 28 -83.76 -14.33 -6.52
C GLY A 28 -82.63 -15.14 -5.91
N THR A 29 -81.45 -14.56 -5.82
CA THR A 29 -80.24 -15.20 -5.19
C THR A 29 -80.23 -14.97 -3.70
N ALA A 30 -80.73 -13.83 -3.22
CA ALA A 30 -80.82 -13.50 -1.77
C ALA A 30 -81.89 -14.34 -1.05
N THR A 31 -81.55 -14.86 0.13
CA THR A 31 -82.37 -15.76 0.92
C THR A 31 -83.23 -14.95 1.94
N ASN A 32 -84.53 -15.09 1.83
CA ASN A 32 -85.45 -14.42 2.72
C ASN A 32 -85.30 -14.86 4.20
N GLY A 33 -85.07 -13.90 5.09
CA GLY A 33 -84.83 -14.14 6.50
C GLY A 33 -83.37 -14.45 6.88
N THR A 34 -82.49 -14.50 5.90
CA THR A 34 -81.04 -14.60 6.10
C THR A 34 -80.36 -13.30 5.63
N ASP A 35 -80.46 -13.00 4.32
CA ASP A 35 -79.79 -11.88 3.70
C ASP A 35 -80.62 -10.58 3.80
N TYR A 36 -81.87 -10.70 4.14
CA TYR A 36 -82.75 -9.58 4.47
C TYR A 36 -83.87 -10.00 5.44
N THR A 37 -84.34 -9.00 6.18
CA THR A 37 -85.44 -9.23 7.11
C THR A 37 -86.63 -9.87 6.38
N SER A 38 -87.23 -10.97 7.00
CA SER A 38 -88.34 -11.71 6.41
C SER A 38 -89.45 -10.76 5.99
N ILE A 39 -89.84 -10.83 4.75
CA ILE A 39 -90.93 -10.05 4.20
C ILE A 39 -92.21 -10.88 4.15
N PRO A 40 -93.40 -10.24 4.25
CA PRO A 40 -94.67 -10.94 4.23
C PRO A 40 -94.95 -11.56 2.85
N THR A 41 -95.63 -12.71 2.84
CA THR A 41 -96.05 -13.43 1.60
C THR A 41 -97.26 -12.76 0.94
N SER A 42 -97.73 -11.66 1.45
CA SER A 42 -98.83 -10.91 0.89
C SER A 42 -98.75 -9.41 1.28
N VAL A 43 -99.22 -8.56 0.44
CA VAL A 43 -99.37 -7.14 0.68
C VAL A 43 -100.85 -6.73 0.65
N THR A 44 -101.19 -5.86 1.57
CA THR A 44 -102.57 -5.37 1.69
C THR A 44 -102.66 -3.90 1.22
N PHE A 45 -103.58 -3.63 0.26
CA PHE A 45 -103.95 -2.28 -0.09
C PHE A 45 -104.99 -1.80 0.93
N ALA A 46 -104.62 -0.70 1.60
CA ALA A 46 -105.60 -0.10 2.52
C ALA A 46 -106.81 0.47 1.74
N ALA A 47 -107.98 0.52 2.36
CA ALA A 47 -109.16 1.11 1.78
C ALA A 47 -108.85 2.56 1.32
N GLY A 48 -109.11 2.88 0.03
CA GLY A 48 -108.86 4.18 -0.53
C GLY A 48 -107.41 4.40 -1.01
N SER A 49 -106.53 3.42 -0.83
CA SER A 49 -105.12 3.50 -1.29
C SER A 49 -104.95 2.91 -2.68
N SER A 50 -104.16 3.54 -3.54
CA SER A 50 -103.75 3.06 -4.87
C SER A 50 -102.40 2.39 -4.83
N THR A 51 -101.69 2.41 -3.69
CA THR A 51 -100.36 1.87 -3.55
C THR A 51 -100.20 1.03 -2.26
N ALA A 52 -99.36 0.03 -2.28
CA ALA A 52 -98.93 -0.70 -1.13
C ALA A 52 -97.40 -1.02 -1.36
N THR A 53 -96.62 -0.97 -0.33
CA THR A 53 -95.16 -1.15 -0.39
C THR A 53 -94.75 -2.41 0.38
N VAL A 54 -93.74 -3.08 -0.13
CA VAL A 54 -92.97 -4.07 0.59
C VAL A 54 -91.56 -3.54 0.69
N THR A 55 -91.04 -3.41 1.90
CA THR A 55 -89.67 -2.99 2.14
C THR A 55 -88.83 -4.25 2.31
N VAL A 56 -87.75 -4.27 1.55
CA VAL A 56 -86.65 -5.24 1.72
C VAL A 56 -85.56 -4.55 2.52
N ASP A 57 -85.28 -5.01 3.71
CA ASP A 57 -84.32 -4.45 4.64
C ASP A 57 -83.17 -5.45 4.78
N PRO A 58 -81.97 -5.20 4.12
CA PRO A 58 -80.81 -6.10 4.17
C PRO A 58 -80.39 -6.35 5.62
N THR A 59 -80.01 -7.59 5.90
CA THR A 59 -79.39 -7.98 7.17
C THR A 59 -77.87 -7.71 7.05
N ALA A 60 -77.33 -6.88 7.94
CA ALA A 60 -75.90 -6.63 8.00
C ALA A 60 -75.18 -7.83 8.62
N ASP A 61 -74.12 -8.33 7.96
CA ASP A 61 -73.23 -9.33 8.51
C ASP A 61 -71.74 -8.95 8.13
N THR A 62 -70.81 -9.88 8.13
CA THR A 62 -69.42 -9.67 7.78
C THR A 62 -68.93 -10.69 6.74
N THR A 63 -69.86 -11.35 6.08
CA THR A 63 -69.58 -12.38 5.10
C THR A 63 -69.40 -11.75 3.71
N VAL A 64 -68.26 -11.97 3.08
CA VAL A 64 -68.05 -11.49 1.71
C VAL A 64 -68.88 -12.35 0.77
N GLU A 65 -69.90 -11.80 0.20
CA GLU A 65 -70.83 -12.44 -0.71
C GLU A 65 -70.88 -11.78 -2.09
N PRO A 66 -71.32 -12.45 -3.14
CA PRO A 66 -71.62 -11.77 -4.40
C PRO A 66 -72.87 -10.89 -4.24
N ASP A 67 -72.97 -9.82 -5.04
CA ASP A 67 -74.23 -9.06 -5.14
C ASP A 67 -75.40 -10.00 -5.39
N GLU A 68 -76.46 -9.85 -4.58
CA GLU A 68 -77.57 -10.73 -4.62
C GLU A 68 -78.84 -10.02 -5.10
N THR A 69 -79.82 -10.78 -5.63
CA THR A 69 -81.02 -10.24 -6.14
C THR A 69 -82.22 -10.69 -5.30
N VAL A 70 -83.11 -9.74 -5.03
CA VAL A 70 -84.45 -10.03 -4.49
C VAL A 70 -85.52 -9.73 -5.55
N ILE A 71 -86.26 -10.76 -5.96
CA ILE A 71 -87.28 -10.64 -6.99
C ILE A 71 -88.63 -10.84 -6.34
N LEU A 72 -89.45 -9.82 -6.30
CA LEU A 72 -90.85 -9.93 -5.82
C LEU A 72 -91.79 -10.01 -6.99
N THR A 73 -92.57 -11.11 -7.01
CA THR A 73 -93.52 -11.39 -8.10
C THR A 73 -94.93 -11.40 -7.52
N LEU A 74 -95.84 -10.66 -8.15
CA LEU A 74 -97.25 -10.66 -7.78
C LEU A 74 -97.96 -11.90 -8.32
N ALA A 75 -98.62 -12.64 -7.48
CA ALA A 75 -99.41 -13.78 -7.88
C ALA A 75 -100.88 -13.34 -8.15
N SER A 76 -101.56 -14.12 -9.02
CA SER A 76 -103.00 -13.92 -9.29
C SER A 76 -103.85 -14.18 -8.08
N GLY A 77 -104.91 -13.42 -7.85
CA GLY A 77 -105.83 -13.55 -6.75
C GLY A 77 -107.24 -13.11 -7.14
N THR A 78 -108.17 -13.17 -6.17
CA THR A 78 -109.56 -12.80 -6.42
C THR A 78 -109.77 -11.30 -6.13
N GLY A 79 -110.39 -10.62 -7.14
CA GLY A 79 -110.76 -9.24 -7.00
C GLY A 79 -109.76 -8.19 -7.61
N TYR A 80 -108.70 -8.66 -8.23
CA TYR A 80 -107.75 -7.83 -8.92
C TYR A 80 -107.13 -8.56 -10.09
N THR A 81 -106.46 -7.82 -11.01
CA THR A 81 -105.69 -8.36 -12.12
C THR A 81 -104.24 -7.90 -11.98
N VAL A 82 -103.30 -8.82 -12.18
CA VAL A 82 -101.85 -8.51 -12.17
C VAL A 82 -101.50 -7.86 -13.51
N GLY A 83 -100.90 -6.66 -13.40
CA GLY A 83 -100.39 -5.94 -14.60
C GLY A 83 -99.05 -6.43 -15.02
N THR A 84 -98.53 -5.84 -16.08
CA THR A 84 -97.16 -6.09 -16.55
C THR A 84 -96.30 -4.84 -16.39
N PRO A 85 -95.02 -4.91 -15.89
CA PRO A 85 -94.37 -6.18 -15.43
C PRO A 85 -94.99 -6.68 -14.14
N ASN A 86 -95.03 -8.02 -13.97
CA ASN A 86 -95.60 -8.67 -12.73
C ASN A 86 -94.53 -8.94 -11.66
N ALA A 87 -93.25 -8.65 -11.93
CA ALA A 87 -92.13 -8.78 -11.00
C ALA A 87 -91.34 -7.51 -10.93
N ALA A 88 -90.72 -7.24 -9.77
CA ALA A 88 -89.73 -6.21 -9.54
C ALA A 88 -88.52 -6.80 -8.88
N THR A 89 -87.31 -6.37 -9.36
CA THR A 89 -86.00 -6.84 -8.89
C THR A 89 -85.30 -5.71 -8.17
N GLY A 90 -84.81 -6.02 -6.96
CA GLY A 90 -83.86 -5.20 -6.24
C GLY A 90 -82.51 -5.94 -6.11
N THR A 91 -81.41 -5.26 -5.90
CA THR A 91 -80.10 -5.86 -5.66
C THR A 91 -79.64 -5.46 -4.27
N ILE A 92 -79.18 -6.45 -3.48
CA ILE A 92 -78.39 -6.28 -2.29
C ILE A 92 -76.95 -6.33 -2.74
N THR A 93 -76.19 -5.22 -2.63
CA THR A 93 -74.79 -5.14 -2.98
C THR A 93 -73.94 -5.51 -1.78
N ASN A 94 -72.95 -6.36 -2.03
CA ASN A 94 -71.97 -6.73 -1.00
C ASN A 94 -71.11 -5.51 -0.64
N ASP A 95 -71.03 -5.20 0.67
CA ASP A 95 -70.18 -4.14 1.21
C ASP A 95 -69.10 -4.69 2.18
N ASP A 96 -68.99 -6.02 2.31
CA ASP A 96 -67.98 -6.71 3.09
C ASP A 96 -66.82 -7.14 2.21
N PHE A 97 -65.62 -6.69 2.59
CA PHE A 97 -64.40 -7.02 1.89
C PHE A 97 -63.37 -7.55 2.87
N PRO A 98 -62.50 -8.51 2.42
CA PRO A 98 -61.39 -8.96 3.23
C PRO A 98 -60.45 -7.80 3.57
N SER A 99 -59.98 -7.72 4.80
CA SER A 99 -59.01 -6.76 5.24
C SER A 99 -57.59 -7.29 4.98
N ILE A 100 -56.72 -6.47 4.39
CA ILE A 100 -55.34 -6.81 4.06
C ILE A 100 -54.39 -6.13 5.03
N THR A 101 -53.55 -6.91 5.70
CA THR A 101 -52.44 -6.41 6.51
C THR A 101 -51.10 -6.77 5.87
N LEU A 102 -50.06 -5.95 6.14
CA LEU A 102 -48.73 -6.09 5.64
C LEU A 102 -47.72 -6.06 6.78
N ALA A 103 -46.72 -6.96 6.74
CA ALA A 103 -45.60 -6.98 7.66
C ALA A 103 -44.33 -7.43 6.94
N VAL A 104 -43.16 -7.08 7.46
CA VAL A 104 -41.85 -7.54 6.98
C VAL A 104 -41.12 -8.29 8.08
N SER A 105 -40.44 -9.38 7.73
CA SER A 105 -39.58 -10.13 8.66
C SER A 105 -38.54 -10.95 7.88
N PRO A 106 -37.24 -10.82 8.20
CA PRO A 106 -36.67 -9.88 9.17
C PRO A 106 -36.87 -8.41 8.75
N SER A 107 -36.70 -7.47 9.66
CA SER A 107 -36.82 -6.03 9.37
C SER A 107 -35.53 -5.41 8.80
N SER A 108 -34.40 -6.16 8.84
CA SER A 108 -33.12 -5.74 8.29
C SER A 108 -32.37 -6.97 7.79
N VAL A 109 -31.63 -6.81 6.69
CA VAL A 109 -30.75 -7.82 6.07
C VAL A 109 -29.49 -7.12 5.59
N THR A 110 -28.36 -7.84 5.47
CA THR A 110 -27.14 -7.33 4.85
C THR A 110 -27.24 -7.46 3.34
N GLU A 111 -26.52 -6.62 2.63
CA GLU A 111 -26.51 -6.56 1.16
C GLU A 111 -25.94 -7.86 0.56
N ASP A 112 -24.78 -8.33 1.05
CA ASP A 112 -24.12 -9.57 0.64
C ASP A 112 -24.71 -10.83 1.30
N GLY A 113 -25.75 -10.66 2.14
CA GLY A 113 -26.34 -11.75 2.92
C GLY A 113 -27.20 -12.69 2.10
N THR A 114 -27.35 -13.93 2.58
CA THR A 114 -28.26 -14.92 1.98
C THR A 114 -29.69 -14.82 2.48
N THR A 115 -29.97 -13.89 3.40
CA THR A 115 -31.28 -13.67 4.02
C THR A 115 -31.97 -12.50 3.36
N ASN A 116 -33.21 -12.71 2.91
CA ASN A 116 -34.00 -11.71 2.22
C ASN A 116 -35.03 -11.03 3.12
N LEU A 117 -35.45 -9.80 2.78
CA LEU A 117 -36.62 -9.20 3.39
C LEU A 117 -37.88 -9.88 2.84
N LEU A 118 -38.68 -10.49 3.71
CA LEU A 118 -39.93 -11.14 3.32
C LEU A 118 -41.12 -10.28 3.74
N TYR A 119 -41.75 -9.63 2.79
CA TYR A 119 -43.00 -8.90 3.01
C TYR A 119 -44.17 -9.86 2.91
N THR A 120 -44.87 -10.05 4.00
CA THR A 120 -46.05 -10.95 4.09
C THR A 120 -47.34 -10.14 4.12
N PHE A 121 -48.14 -10.33 3.10
CA PHE A 121 -49.50 -9.83 3.03
C PHE A 121 -50.42 -10.89 3.64
N THR A 122 -51.29 -10.50 4.56
CA THR A 122 -52.26 -11.40 5.20
C THR A 122 -53.65 -10.86 4.97
N ARG A 123 -54.56 -11.69 4.45
CA ARG A 123 -55.96 -11.34 4.32
C ARG A 123 -56.81 -12.04 5.38
N SER A 124 -57.68 -11.26 6.03
CA SER A 124 -58.74 -11.76 6.92
C SER A 124 -60.02 -12.02 6.12
N GLY A 125 -60.88 -12.91 6.61
CA GLY A 125 -62.18 -13.22 6.01
C GLY A 125 -62.08 -14.29 4.91
N VAL A 126 -62.92 -14.19 3.88
CA VAL A 126 -63.09 -15.22 2.85
C VAL A 126 -61.86 -15.35 1.95
N THR A 127 -61.38 -16.58 1.78
CA THR A 127 -60.19 -16.88 0.96
C THR A 127 -60.51 -17.63 -0.33
N THR A 128 -61.76 -17.92 -0.60
CA THR A 128 -62.17 -18.81 -1.72
C THR A 128 -61.76 -18.32 -3.10
N ASN A 129 -61.74 -17.02 -3.31
CA ASN A 129 -61.43 -16.42 -4.60
C ASN A 129 -59.97 -15.91 -4.67
N LEU A 130 -59.41 -15.89 -5.89
CA LEU A 130 -58.19 -15.20 -6.19
C LEU A 130 -58.35 -13.68 -5.90
N LEU A 131 -57.37 -13.06 -5.27
CA LEU A 131 -57.40 -11.62 -4.96
C LEU A 131 -56.05 -10.99 -5.28
N THR A 132 -56.06 -9.97 -6.12
CA THR A 132 -54.85 -9.16 -6.41
C THR A 132 -54.87 -7.87 -5.58
N VAL A 133 -53.81 -7.63 -4.85
CA VAL A 133 -53.63 -6.46 -3.98
C VAL A 133 -52.52 -5.59 -4.53
N ASN A 134 -52.79 -4.31 -4.68
CA ASN A 134 -51.81 -3.33 -5.14
C ASN A 134 -51.08 -2.68 -3.98
N TYR A 135 -49.82 -2.33 -4.22
CA TYR A 135 -49.01 -1.57 -3.25
C TYR A 135 -48.06 -0.64 -4.00
N SER A 136 -47.58 0.40 -3.35
CA SER A 136 -46.51 1.25 -3.85
C SER A 136 -45.18 0.82 -3.22
N ILE A 137 -44.09 1.02 -3.99
CA ILE A 137 -42.71 0.80 -3.59
C ILE A 137 -42.06 2.17 -3.42
N GLY A 138 -41.38 2.37 -2.30
CA GLY A 138 -40.59 3.57 -1.97
C GLY A 138 -39.42 3.19 -1.11
N GLY A 139 -38.72 4.19 -0.57
CA GLY A 139 -37.51 4.03 0.21
C GLY A 139 -36.30 4.65 -0.50
N THR A 140 -35.10 4.41 0.02
CA THR A 140 -33.85 4.90 -0.59
C THR A 140 -33.27 3.88 -1.57
N ALA A 141 -33.49 2.59 -1.34
CA ALA A 141 -33.06 1.52 -2.23
C ALA A 141 -33.85 1.52 -3.56
N THR A 142 -33.14 1.38 -4.66
CA THR A 142 -33.67 1.45 -6.02
C THR A 142 -34.11 0.09 -6.54
N ASN A 143 -35.40 -0.07 -6.85
CA ASN A 143 -35.97 -1.32 -7.35
C ASN A 143 -35.29 -1.77 -8.66
N GLY A 144 -34.64 -2.93 -8.65
CA GLY A 144 -33.93 -3.51 -9.79
C GLY A 144 -32.48 -3.10 -9.93
N THR A 145 -31.94 -2.33 -8.97
CA THR A 145 -30.52 -2.00 -8.86
C THR A 145 -29.97 -2.58 -7.55
N ASP A 146 -30.48 -2.11 -6.42
CA ASP A 146 -30.01 -2.48 -5.07
C ASP A 146 -30.66 -3.77 -4.56
N TYR A 147 -31.70 -4.24 -5.24
CA TYR A 147 -32.33 -5.54 -5.04
C TYR A 147 -33.02 -6.03 -6.30
N THR A 148 -33.23 -7.34 -6.38
CA THR A 148 -33.97 -7.96 -7.50
C THR A 148 -35.34 -7.32 -7.67
N SER A 149 -35.67 -6.91 -8.91
CA SER A 149 -36.89 -6.16 -9.20
C SER A 149 -38.16 -6.88 -8.74
N ILE A 150 -38.98 -6.19 -7.95
CA ILE A 150 -40.28 -6.67 -7.45
C ILE A 150 -41.46 -5.95 -8.16
N PRO A 151 -42.62 -6.63 -8.31
CA PRO A 151 -43.81 -6.01 -8.93
C PRO A 151 -44.48 -5.00 -7.98
N THR A 152 -45.49 -4.29 -8.46
CA THR A 152 -46.32 -3.36 -7.68
C THR A 152 -47.66 -3.99 -7.20
N SER A 153 -47.83 -5.28 -7.35
CA SER A 153 -48.98 -6.03 -6.90
C SER A 153 -48.62 -7.46 -6.51
N VAL A 154 -49.39 -8.04 -5.58
CA VAL A 154 -49.28 -9.43 -5.19
C VAL A 154 -50.64 -10.10 -5.30
N THR A 155 -50.65 -11.39 -5.66
CA THR A 155 -51.90 -12.14 -5.83
C THR A 155 -51.98 -13.26 -4.80
N PHE A 156 -53.06 -13.24 -3.99
CA PHE A 156 -53.46 -14.35 -3.16
C PHE A 156 -54.11 -15.44 -4.02
N ALA A 157 -53.55 -16.63 -4.01
CA ALA A 157 -54.19 -17.77 -4.63
C ALA A 157 -55.55 -18.08 -3.95
N ALA A 158 -56.45 -18.72 -4.70
CA ALA A 158 -57.69 -19.24 -4.16
C ALA A 158 -57.40 -20.19 -2.97
N GLY A 159 -58.07 -19.95 -1.82
CA GLY A 159 -57.85 -20.70 -0.58
C GLY A 159 -56.69 -20.21 0.29
N SER A 160 -55.85 -19.27 -0.16
CA SER A 160 -54.73 -18.78 0.61
C SER A 160 -55.08 -17.55 1.43
N SER A 161 -54.70 -17.51 2.71
CA SER A 161 -54.77 -16.35 3.57
C SER A 161 -53.54 -15.48 3.57
N THR A 162 -52.43 -15.91 2.90
CA THR A 162 -51.18 -15.18 2.83
C THR A 162 -50.64 -15.13 1.39
N ALA A 163 -49.93 -14.05 1.07
CA ALA A 163 -49.14 -13.89 -0.12
C ALA A 163 -47.83 -13.16 0.26
N THR A 164 -46.73 -13.40 -0.44
CA THR A 164 -45.45 -12.85 -0.08
C THR A 164 -44.78 -12.16 -1.25
N VAL A 165 -43.99 -11.13 -0.93
CA VAL A 165 -43.03 -10.50 -1.83
C VAL A 165 -41.65 -10.58 -1.18
N THR A 166 -40.69 -11.16 -1.88
CA THR A 166 -39.32 -11.28 -1.42
C THR A 166 -38.50 -10.15 -2.04
N VAL A 167 -37.84 -9.39 -1.19
CA VAL A 167 -36.79 -8.42 -1.60
C VAL A 167 -35.46 -9.11 -1.35
N ASP A 168 -34.77 -9.42 -2.44
CA ASP A 168 -33.49 -10.12 -2.50
C ASP A 168 -32.44 -9.08 -2.85
N PRO A 169 -31.59 -8.62 -1.88
CA PRO A 169 -30.57 -7.62 -2.14
C PRO A 169 -29.61 -8.04 -3.25
N THR A 170 -29.06 -7.08 -3.95
CA THR A 170 -28.04 -7.29 -4.98
C THR A 170 -26.69 -7.00 -4.38
N ALA A 171 -25.88 -8.04 -4.18
CA ALA A 171 -24.51 -7.91 -3.70
C ALA A 171 -23.65 -7.08 -4.65
N ASP A 172 -22.88 -6.13 -4.12
CA ASP A 172 -21.83 -5.43 -4.87
C ASP A 172 -20.61 -5.13 -3.97
N THR A 173 -19.76 -4.18 -4.29
CA THR A 173 -18.56 -3.83 -3.53
C THR A 173 -18.48 -2.34 -3.24
N THR A 174 -19.55 -1.62 -3.45
CA THR A 174 -19.64 -0.17 -3.27
C THR A 174 -19.99 0.16 -1.82
N VAL A 175 -19.23 1.04 -1.19
CA VAL A 175 -19.59 1.52 0.16
C VAL A 175 -20.78 2.45 0.05
N GLU A 176 -21.92 2.05 0.58
CA GLU A 176 -23.17 2.81 0.55
C GLU A 176 -23.72 3.05 1.97
N PRO A 177 -24.60 4.02 2.16
CA PRO A 177 -25.34 4.11 3.41
C PRO A 177 -26.40 3.01 3.47
N ASP A 178 -26.79 2.58 4.67
CA ASP A 178 -27.95 1.69 4.86
C ASP A 178 -29.16 2.23 4.11
N GLU A 179 -29.83 1.37 3.36
CA GLU A 179 -30.94 1.72 2.50
C GLU A 179 -32.26 1.12 2.96
N THR A 180 -33.36 1.72 2.54
CA THR A 180 -34.70 1.27 2.93
C THR A 180 -35.51 0.85 1.72
N VAL A 181 -36.28 -0.24 1.89
CA VAL A 181 -37.36 -0.64 0.98
C VAL A 181 -38.68 -0.45 1.74
N ILE A 182 -39.57 0.34 1.19
CA ILE A 182 -40.83 0.73 1.82
C ILE A 182 -41.98 0.27 0.96
N LEU A 183 -42.81 -0.65 1.50
CA LEU A 183 -44.07 -1.04 0.84
C LEU A 183 -45.28 -0.42 1.56
N THR A 184 -46.17 0.17 0.76
CA THR A 184 -47.43 0.77 1.29
C THR A 184 -48.62 0.20 0.53
N LEU A 185 -49.58 -0.39 1.25
CA LEU A 185 -50.80 -0.90 0.64
C LEU A 185 -51.58 0.20 -0.06
N ALA A 186 -52.01 -0.04 -1.27
CA ALA A 186 -52.87 0.86 -2.01
C ALA A 186 -54.33 0.43 -1.93
N ALA A 187 -55.26 1.38 -2.00
CA ALA A 187 -56.66 1.07 -2.13
C ALA A 187 -56.96 0.33 -3.43
N GLY A 188 -57.88 -0.61 -3.42
CA GLY A 188 -58.23 -1.41 -4.59
C GLY A 188 -59.68 -1.91 -4.51
N THR A 189 -60.09 -2.65 -5.54
CA THR A 189 -61.39 -3.28 -5.59
C THR A 189 -61.35 -4.66 -4.95
N GLY A 190 -62.35 -4.98 -4.13
CA GLY A 190 -62.48 -6.33 -3.56
C GLY A 190 -61.72 -6.56 -2.26
N TYR A 191 -61.15 -5.53 -1.64
CA TYR A 191 -60.47 -5.59 -0.34
C TYR A 191 -60.46 -4.23 0.39
N THR A 192 -60.29 -4.27 1.68
CA THR A 192 -60.01 -3.09 2.52
C THR A 192 -58.56 -3.09 2.99
N VAL A 193 -57.96 -1.89 3.16
CA VAL A 193 -56.61 -1.74 3.67
C VAL A 193 -56.63 -1.77 5.20
N GLY A 194 -56.07 -2.84 5.77
CA GLY A 194 -55.96 -3.04 7.22
C GLY A 194 -54.67 -2.41 7.80
N THR A 195 -53.58 -2.44 7.06
CA THR A 195 -52.32 -1.73 7.42
C THR A 195 -52.24 -0.42 6.64
N THR A 196 -52.58 0.69 7.32
CA THR A 196 -52.59 2.03 6.70
C THR A 196 -51.28 2.76 6.73
N THR A 197 -50.29 2.25 7.47
CA THR A 197 -48.92 2.79 7.56
C THR A 197 -48.00 2.02 6.64
N ALA A 198 -47.00 2.71 6.11
CA ALA A 198 -45.93 2.08 5.33
C ALA A 198 -45.12 1.07 6.17
N VAL A 199 -44.72 -0.03 5.55
CA VAL A 199 -43.88 -1.08 6.16
C VAL A 199 -42.48 -1.00 5.57
N THR A 200 -41.49 -0.80 6.44
CA THR A 200 -40.08 -0.56 6.06
C THR A 200 -39.22 -1.76 6.39
N GLY A 201 -38.48 -2.23 5.42
CA GLY A 201 -37.32 -3.10 5.59
C GLY A 201 -36.03 -2.32 5.30
N THR A 202 -34.92 -2.74 5.88
CA THR A 202 -33.62 -2.11 5.71
C THR A 202 -32.63 -3.09 5.06
N ILE A 203 -31.89 -2.63 4.06
CA ILE A 203 -30.71 -3.28 3.51
C ILE A 203 -29.53 -2.57 4.15
N THR A 204 -28.70 -3.29 4.89
CA THR A 204 -27.53 -2.73 5.56
C THR A 204 -26.29 -2.99 4.73
N ASN A 205 -25.53 -1.93 4.51
CA ASN A 205 -24.22 -2.03 3.85
C ASN A 205 -23.24 -2.81 4.72
N ASP A 206 -22.47 -3.71 4.11
CA ASP A 206 -21.39 -4.50 4.74
C ASP A 206 -20.02 -4.30 4.07
N GLU A 207 -19.89 -3.37 3.12
CA GLU A 207 -18.64 -2.93 2.52
C GLU A 207 -17.94 -1.88 3.39
N PHE A 208 -16.59 -2.01 3.42
CA PHE A 208 -15.76 -1.09 4.19
C PHE A 208 -14.67 -0.47 3.32
N SER A 209 -14.46 0.84 3.51
CA SER A 209 -13.26 1.50 3.03
C SER A 209 -12.05 1.02 3.85
N GLN A 210 -10.97 0.62 3.16
CA GLN A 210 -9.73 0.23 3.80
C GLN A 210 -8.58 1.09 3.28
N LEU A 211 -7.75 1.60 4.20
CA LEU A 211 -6.62 2.47 3.93
C LEU A 211 -5.33 1.68 3.89
N SER A 212 -4.48 2.02 2.94
CA SER A 212 -3.09 1.59 2.85
C SER A 212 -2.17 2.78 2.58
N ILE A 213 -0.90 2.70 2.97
CA ILE A 213 0.13 3.69 2.68
C ILE A 213 1.32 3.02 2.01
N ASN A 214 1.90 3.66 0.99
CA ASN A 214 3.03 3.11 0.23
C ASN A 214 4.39 3.42 0.88
N ASP A 215 5.41 2.64 0.51
CA ASP A 215 6.81 2.96 0.73
C ASP A 215 7.36 3.84 -0.39
N ILE A 216 8.37 4.67 -0.09
CA ILE A 216 9.06 5.49 -1.08
C ILE A 216 10.54 5.62 -0.76
N THR A 217 11.33 5.93 -1.79
CA THR A 217 12.72 6.39 -1.65
C THR A 217 12.82 7.81 -2.18
N VAL A 218 13.53 8.66 -1.46
CA VAL A 218 13.81 10.04 -1.83
C VAL A 218 15.32 10.26 -1.88
N VAL A 219 15.76 11.13 -2.77
CA VAL A 219 17.17 11.53 -2.86
C VAL A 219 17.33 12.86 -2.14
N GLU A 220 18.17 12.87 -1.11
CA GLU A 220 18.51 14.07 -0.37
C GLU A 220 19.08 15.14 -1.31
N GLY A 221 18.91 16.40 -0.98
CA GLY A 221 19.34 17.49 -1.85
C GLY A 221 18.59 17.65 -3.18
N GLN A 222 18.04 16.56 -3.74
CA GLN A 222 17.17 16.60 -4.92
C GLN A 222 15.69 16.71 -4.55
N ASN A 223 15.24 15.96 -3.56
CA ASN A 223 13.86 15.93 -3.10
C ASN A 223 13.72 16.71 -1.80
N SER A 224 12.99 17.81 -1.84
CA SER A 224 12.69 18.59 -0.62
C SER A 224 11.58 17.99 0.24
N ASN A 225 10.87 16.98 -0.27
CA ASN A 225 9.75 16.34 0.41
C ASN A 225 9.64 14.87 0.03
N ALA A 226 9.31 14.05 1.00
CA ALA A 226 8.76 12.72 0.83
C ALA A 226 7.24 12.82 0.69
N ILE A 227 6.68 12.35 -0.44
CA ILE A 227 5.25 12.39 -0.72
C ILE A 227 4.72 10.96 -0.73
N LEU A 228 4.14 10.53 0.40
CA LEU A 228 3.53 9.22 0.52
C LEU A 228 2.06 9.29 0.06
N THR A 229 1.62 8.24 -0.61
CA THR A 229 0.23 8.11 -1.07
C THR A 229 -0.53 7.18 -0.14
N VAL A 230 -1.62 7.68 0.43
CA VAL A 230 -2.61 6.86 1.11
C VAL A 230 -3.68 6.47 0.11
N THR A 231 -3.91 5.18 -0.06
CA THR A 231 -4.90 4.62 -0.99
C THR A 231 -6.12 4.12 -0.22
N VAL A 232 -7.30 4.34 -0.79
CA VAL A 232 -8.59 3.83 -0.31
C VAL A 232 -9.06 2.78 -1.32
N ASN A 233 -9.19 1.53 -0.93
CA ASN A 233 -9.61 0.45 -1.84
C ASN A 233 -11.06 0.62 -2.32
N ASN A 234 -11.98 0.95 -1.40
CA ASN A 234 -13.38 1.26 -1.68
C ASN A 234 -13.65 2.71 -1.28
N PRO A 235 -13.76 3.65 -2.25
CA PRO A 235 -14.03 5.05 -1.93
C PRO A 235 -15.33 5.21 -1.14
N ASN A 236 -15.26 5.92 0.00
CA ASN A 236 -16.41 6.16 0.88
C ASN A 236 -17.20 7.38 0.39
N PRO A 237 -18.53 7.34 0.35
CA PRO A 237 -19.37 8.51 0.06
C PRO A 237 -19.30 9.58 1.15
N GLN A 238 -18.76 9.25 2.32
CA GLN A 238 -18.44 10.20 3.38
C GLN A 238 -16.95 10.53 3.40
N GLN A 239 -16.62 11.68 3.97
CA GLN A 239 -15.23 12.07 4.21
C GLN A 239 -14.55 11.10 5.16
N ILE A 240 -13.36 10.61 4.80
CA ILE A 240 -12.50 9.82 5.68
C ILE A 240 -11.47 10.73 6.36
N THR A 241 -11.17 10.47 7.63
CA THR A 241 -10.02 11.05 8.31
C THR A 241 -9.16 9.96 8.93
N VAL A 242 -7.83 10.15 8.90
CA VAL A 242 -6.86 9.24 9.51
C VAL A 242 -5.72 10.04 10.11
N ASN A 243 -5.29 9.69 11.30
CA ASN A 243 -4.12 10.29 11.91
C ASN A 243 -2.86 9.64 11.37
N TYR A 244 -1.77 10.44 11.26
CA TYR A 244 -0.46 9.93 10.93
C TYR A 244 0.61 10.47 11.88
N THR A 245 1.69 9.71 12.05
CA THR A 245 2.86 10.11 12.82
C THR A 245 4.13 9.55 12.19
N THR A 246 5.21 10.36 12.18
CA THR A 246 6.53 9.90 11.77
C THR A 246 7.29 9.31 12.95
N ALA A 247 8.13 8.30 12.70
CA ALA A 247 9.05 7.75 13.69
C ALA A 247 10.37 7.34 13.03
N PRO A 248 11.54 7.59 13.67
CA PRO A 248 12.84 7.21 13.15
C PRO A 248 13.03 5.68 13.11
N ILE A 249 13.77 5.21 12.10
CA ILE A 249 14.44 3.89 12.11
C ILE A 249 15.91 4.15 12.45
N ASP A 250 16.66 4.72 11.52
CA ASP A 250 18.04 5.18 11.64
C ASP A 250 18.20 6.66 11.21
N ALA A 251 17.31 7.18 10.36
CA ALA A 251 17.24 8.59 10.05
C ALA A 251 16.89 9.44 11.30
N THR A 252 17.61 10.53 11.52
CA THR A 252 17.48 11.37 12.71
C THR A 252 16.43 12.45 12.54
N ALA A 253 15.39 12.41 13.35
CA ALA A 253 14.30 13.39 13.30
C ALA A 253 14.79 14.84 13.50
N ASN A 254 14.36 15.75 12.63
CA ASN A 254 14.74 17.17 12.57
C ASN A 254 16.22 17.43 12.23
N VAL A 255 16.92 16.41 11.72
CA VAL A 255 18.21 16.51 11.03
C VAL A 255 17.98 16.11 9.57
N ASP A 256 17.49 14.91 9.30
CA ASP A 256 17.31 14.35 7.95
C ASP A 256 15.88 14.54 7.44
N TYR A 257 14.89 14.61 8.33
CA TYR A 257 13.50 14.90 7.98
C TYR A 257 12.79 15.68 9.11
N THR A 258 11.76 16.41 8.74
CA THR A 258 10.93 17.11 9.74
C THR A 258 9.96 16.12 10.39
N SER A 259 10.13 15.90 11.70
CA SER A 259 9.20 15.07 12.48
C SER A 259 7.79 15.67 12.50
N GLN A 260 6.78 14.88 12.17
CA GLN A 260 5.39 15.32 12.06
C GLN A 260 4.39 14.36 12.69
N THR A 261 3.31 14.96 13.22
CA THR A 261 2.05 14.27 13.53
C THR A 261 0.90 15.10 12.95
N GLY A 262 -0.10 14.47 12.40
CA GLY A 262 -1.20 15.20 11.79
C GLY A 262 -2.42 14.32 11.53
N THR A 263 -3.44 14.94 10.92
CA THR A 263 -4.63 14.24 10.44
C THR A 263 -4.74 14.45 8.94
N LEU A 264 -4.74 13.38 8.19
CA LEU A 264 -5.05 13.38 6.76
C LEU A 264 -6.56 13.34 6.59
N THR A 265 -7.06 14.22 5.73
CA THR A 265 -8.46 14.26 5.34
C THR A 265 -8.59 13.82 3.89
N ILE A 266 -9.39 12.81 3.64
CA ILE A 266 -9.66 12.26 2.31
C ILE A 266 -11.10 12.64 1.95
N ALA A 267 -11.30 13.33 0.83
CA ALA A 267 -12.62 13.77 0.41
C ALA A 267 -13.52 12.57 0.05
N ALA A 268 -14.83 12.75 0.19
CA ALA A 268 -15.81 11.75 -0.23
C ALA A 268 -15.57 11.30 -1.67
N ASN A 269 -15.76 10.01 -1.96
CA ASN A 269 -15.62 9.39 -3.27
C ASN A 269 -14.20 9.53 -3.89
N THR A 270 -13.16 9.71 -3.06
CA THR A 270 -11.76 9.76 -3.52
C THR A 270 -11.03 8.47 -3.14
N SER A 271 -10.20 7.97 -4.04
CA SER A 271 -9.42 6.73 -3.85
C SER A 271 -8.00 6.97 -3.34
N THR A 272 -7.51 8.22 -3.30
CA THR A 272 -6.15 8.54 -2.87
C THR A 272 -6.05 9.90 -2.20
N ALA A 273 -5.10 10.03 -1.28
CA ALA A 273 -4.64 11.32 -0.74
C ALA A 273 -3.14 11.22 -0.39
N THR A 274 -2.46 12.33 -0.14
CA THR A 274 -1.02 12.33 0.10
C THR A 274 -0.65 12.93 1.44
N ILE A 275 0.38 12.34 2.07
CA ILE A 275 1.09 12.88 3.22
C ILE A 275 2.42 13.41 2.73
N THR A 276 2.77 14.64 3.08
CA THR A 276 4.02 15.27 2.66
C THR A 276 4.89 15.53 3.88
N ILE A 277 6.08 14.92 3.90
CA ILE A 277 7.07 15.07 4.97
C ILE A 277 8.29 15.81 4.39
N PRO A 278 8.67 16.99 4.89
CA PRO A 278 9.88 17.68 4.44
C PRO A 278 11.13 16.87 4.75
N ILE A 279 12.00 16.74 3.75
CA ILE A 279 13.35 16.18 3.84
C ILE A 279 14.32 17.35 4.03
N LEU A 280 15.24 17.20 4.94
CA LEU A 280 16.27 18.18 5.27
C LEU A 280 17.57 17.75 4.60
N ASN A 281 18.41 18.69 4.21
CA ASN A 281 19.67 18.43 3.55
C ASN A 281 20.80 19.13 4.33
N ASP A 282 21.87 18.40 4.63
CA ASP A 282 23.02 18.94 5.33
C ASP A 282 24.32 18.92 4.52
N ASN A 283 24.33 18.38 3.29
CA ASN A 283 25.45 18.22 2.37
C ASN A 283 26.57 17.28 2.90
N LEU A 284 26.22 16.34 3.78
CA LEU A 284 27.10 15.24 4.16
C LEU A 284 26.81 14.02 3.29
N ASN A 285 27.80 13.19 3.05
CA ASN A 285 27.60 11.91 2.37
C ASN A 285 27.36 10.84 3.43
N GLU A 286 26.14 10.38 3.51
CA GLU A 286 25.67 9.46 4.54
C GLU A 286 25.20 8.12 3.93
N PRO A 287 25.13 7.04 4.72
CA PRO A 287 24.49 5.81 4.29
C PRO A 287 22.99 6.03 4.08
N ASP A 288 22.35 5.18 3.25
CA ASP A 288 20.89 5.17 3.15
C ASP A 288 20.24 5.02 4.54
N GLU A 289 19.36 5.93 4.87
CA GLU A 289 18.65 6.02 6.15
C GLU A 289 17.15 5.92 5.98
N ALA A 290 16.42 5.62 7.05
CA ALA A 290 14.98 5.42 6.96
C ALA A 290 14.21 5.96 8.16
N PHE A 291 12.97 6.34 7.88
CA PHE A 291 11.95 6.61 8.89
C PHE A 291 10.60 6.04 8.46
N THR A 292 9.65 5.97 9.36
CA THR A 292 8.30 5.48 9.09
C THR A 292 7.24 6.58 9.20
N VAL A 293 6.14 6.38 8.47
CA VAL A 293 4.89 7.12 8.61
C VAL A 293 3.79 6.10 8.94
N THR A 294 3.26 6.16 10.15
CA THR A 294 2.25 5.20 10.64
C THR A 294 0.87 5.84 10.64
N LEU A 295 -0.11 5.15 10.05
CA LEU A 295 -1.52 5.53 10.09
C LEU A 295 -2.19 5.02 11.36
N SER A 296 -3.13 5.80 11.92
CA SER A 296 -3.88 5.44 13.12
C SER A 296 -5.24 6.15 13.22
N ASN A 297 -6.15 5.63 14.06
CA ASN A 297 -7.45 6.24 14.37
C ASN A 297 -8.25 6.67 13.11
N PRO A 298 -8.56 5.76 12.19
CA PRO A 298 -9.37 6.07 11.03
C PRO A 298 -10.83 6.35 11.43
N VAL A 299 -11.49 7.24 10.70
CA VAL A 299 -12.93 7.50 10.78
C VAL A 299 -13.53 7.26 9.40
N ASN A 300 -14.64 6.55 9.33
CA ASN A 300 -15.32 6.09 8.11
C ASN A 300 -14.45 5.16 7.23
N ALA A 301 -13.47 4.49 7.82
CA ALA A 301 -12.62 3.51 7.16
C ALA A 301 -11.97 2.58 8.20
N THR A 302 -11.35 1.51 7.72
CA THR A 302 -10.40 0.68 8.46
C THR A 302 -9.00 0.89 7.90
N ILE A 303 -7.97 0.41 8.58
CA ILE A 303 -6.59 0.41 8.07
C ILE A 303 -6.20 -1.05 7.77
N ASN A 304 -5.59 -1.29 6.61
CA ASN A 304 -4.97 -2.57 6.32
C ASN A 304 -3.81 -2.79 7.29
N PRO A 305 -3.84 -3.81 8.16
CA PRO A 305 -2.80 -4.00 9.18
C PRO A 305 -1.41 -4.27 8.58
N ASP A 306 -1.34 -4.85 7.37
CA ASP A 306 -0.09 -5.16 6.68
C ASP A 306 0.49 -3.93 5.94
N GLU A 307 -0.31 -2.90 5.70
CA GLU A 307 0.06 -1.67 4.98
C GLU A 307 -0.29 -0.40 5.78
N ALA A 308 -0.26 -0.51 7.10
CA ALA A 308 -0.53 0.59 8.03
C ALA A 308 0.67 1.56 8.17
N ILE A 309 1.85 1.13 7.74
CA ILE A 309 3.12 1.83 7.90
C ILE A 309 3.77 1.97 6.53
N GLY A 310 4.03 3.21 6.12
CA GLY A 310 4.86 3.52 4.97
C GLY A 310 6.29 3.82 5.42
N GLN A 311 7.27 3.18 4.79
CA GLN A 311 8.69 3.46 4.99
C GLN A 311 9.18 4.49 3.98
N VAL A 312 9.94 5.45 4.46
CA VAL A 312 10.69 6.40 3.63
C VAL A 312 12.16 6.09 3.77
N ILE A 313 12.82 5.81 2.66
CA ILE A 313 14.28 5.71 2.59
C ILE A 313 14.81 7.04 2.05
N ILE A 314 15.74 7.65 2.78
CA ILE A 314 16.52 8.81 2.35
C ILE A 314 17.86 8.30 1.85
N THR A 315 18.26 8.68 0.65
CA THR A 315 19.53 8.27 0.05
C THR A 315 20.24 9.46 -0.56
N ASP A 316 21.55 9.52 -0.42
CA ASP A 316 22.41 10.49 -1.11
C ASP A 316 22.72 10.08 -2.54
N THR A 317 22.24 8.91 -2.98
CA THR A 317 22.57 8.35 -4.29
C THR A 317 21.48 8.61 -5.33
N LEU A 318 21.79 9.49 -6.29
CA LEU A 318 20.94 9.69 -7.47
C LEU A 318 21.21 8.61 -8.52
N GLN A 319 20.21 7.79 -8.81
CA GLN A 319 20.26 6.82 -9.90
C GLN A 319 19.78 7.42 -11.21
N SER A 320 20.49 7.14 -12.33
CA SER A 320 20.09 7.63 -13.65
C SER A 320 20.30 6.62 -14.76
N ALA A 321 19.29 6.46 -15.63
CA ALA A 321 19.35 5.69 -16.88
C ALA A 321 19.70 6.56 -18.11
N SER A 322 20.07 7.81 -17.91
CA SER A 322 20.49 8.76 -18.93
C SER A 322 21.73 9.54 -18.48
N THR A 323 22.43 10.19 -19.42
CA THR A 323 23.54 11.10 -19.06
C THR A 323 23.08 12.12 -18.04
N ARG A 324 23.84 12.25 -16.93
CA ARG A 324 23.44 13.03 -15.78
C ARG A 324 24.60 13.84 -15.19
N THR A 325 24.30 15.08 -14.81
CA THR A 325 25.12 15.89 -13.91
C THR A 325 24.43 15.97 -12.56
N LEU A 326 25.16 15.79 -11.48
CA LEU A 326 24.64 15.91 -10.12
C LEU A 326 24.14 17.33 -9.84
N PRO A 327 22.98 17.49 -9.20
CA PRO A 327 22.63 18.75 -8.54
C PRO A 327 23.67 19.12 -7.47
N ASN A 328 23.70 20.40 -7.06
CA ASN A 328 24.73 20.88 -6.14
C ASN A 328 24.71 20.23 -4.73
N ASN A 329 23.61 19.65 -4.36
CA ASN A 329 23.38 19.10 -3.00
C ASN A 329 23.10 17.59 -3.07
N VAL A 330 23.68 16.88 -4.01
CA VAL A 330 23.60 15.42 -4.11
C VAL A 330 25.00 14.88 -4.26
N GLU A 331 25.38 13.96 -3.41
CA GLU A 331 26.77 13.52 -3.22
C GLU A 331 27.12 12.35 -4.14
N ASN A 332 26.17 11.43 -4.40
CA ASN A 332 26.46 10.21 -5.12
C ASN A 332 25.67 10.07 -6.42
N LEU A 333 26.35 9.63 -7.49
CA LEU A 333 25.73 9.28 -8.77
C LEU A 333 25.96 7.81 -9.08
N ARG A 334 24.88 7.12 -9.39
CA ARG A 334 24.92 5.77 -9.94
C ARG A 334 24.23 5.73 -11.30
N LEU A 335 24.98 5.45 -12.36
CA LEU A 335 24.41 5.18 -13.67
C LEU A 335 23.86 3.76 -13.72
N ILE A 336 22.66 3.58 -14.27
CA ILE A 336 21.98 2.28 -14.36
C ILE A 336 21.71 1.88 -15.81
N GLY A 337 21.46 0.58 -16.04
CA GLY A 337 21.25 0.01 -17.37
C GLY A 337 22.57 -0.31 -18.09
N SER A 338 22.54 -0.42 -19.42
CA SER A 338 23.68 -0.81 -20.26
C SER A 338 23.99 0.16 -21.41
N ASN A 339 23.31 1.29 -21.47
CA ASN A 339 23.57 2.31 -22.49
C ASN A 339 24.86 3.07 -22.21
N ASN A 340 25.52 3.55 -23.27
CA ASN A 340 26.65 4.45 -23.15
C ASN A 340 26.14 5.84 -22.71
N ILE A 341 26.17 6.09 -21.42
CA ILE A 341 25.72 7.34 -20.80
C ILE A 341 26.82 7.87 -19.89
N ASN A 342 26.82 9.16 -19.61
CA ASN A 342 27.90 9.83 -18.89
C ASN A 342 27.40 10.34 -17.53
N GLY A 343 28.33 10.37 -16.56
CA GLY A 343 28.09 10.89 -15.22
C GLY A 343 29.02 12.06 -14.91
N THR A 344 28.48 13.15 -14.41
CA THR A 344 29.27 14.30 -13.95
C THR A 344 28.87 14.66 -12.53
N GLY A 345 29.83 14.80 -11.65
CA GLY A 345 29.66 15.27 -10.27
C GLY A 345 29.34 16.77 -10.19
N ASN A 346 29.47 17.31 -9.00
CA ASN A 346 29.31 18.73 -8.72
C ASN A 346 30.60 19.32 -8.11
N ALA A 347 30.55 20.27 -7.21
CA ALA A 347 31.73 20.88 -6.59
C ALA A 347 32.07 20.32 -5.21
N SER A 348 31.30 19.33 -4.74
CA SER A 348 31.52 18.61 -3.49
C SER A 348 32.25 17.30 -3.72
N ASP A 349 32.67 16.61 -2.68
CA ASP A 349 33.24 15.28 -2.74
C ASP A 349 32.16 14.29 -3.18
N ASN A 350 32.29 13.72 -4.38
CA ASN A 350 31.28 12.86 -4.97
C ASN A 350 31.73 11.39 -5.05
N LYS A 351 30.74 10.48 -4.99
CA LYS A 351 30.91 9.07 -5.31
C LYS A 351 30.20 8.75 -6.61
N ILE A 352 30.96 8.36 -7.66
CA ILE A 352 30.45 8.15 -9.00
C ILE A 352 30.61 6.69 -9.41
N THR A 353 29.49 6.03 -9.72
CA THR A 353 29.48 4.65 -10.20
C THR A 353 28.93 4.59 -11.62
N GLY A 354 29.70 4.04 -12.56
CA GLY A 354 29.27 3.79 -13.93
C GLY A 354 28.28 2.62 -14.04
N ASN A 355 27.73 2.42 -15.25
CA ASN A 355 26.93 1.25 -15.58
C ASN A 355 27.75 0.23 -16.40
N SER A 356 27.11 -0.75 -17.04
CA SER A 356 27.78 -1.73 -17.91
C SER A 356 28.06 -1.24 -19.33
N GLY A 357 27.71 0.01 -19.67
CA GLY A 357 28.04 0.67 -20.93
C GLY A 357 29.42 1.36 -20.90
N ASN A 358 29.79 2.02 -21.98
CA ASN A 358 31.01 2.85 -22.02
C ASN A 358 30.64 4.26 -21.52
N ASN A 359 31.18 4.63 -20.36
CA ASN A 359 30.85 5.89 -19.72
C ASN A 359 32.01 6.92 -19.81
N ILE A 360 31.66 8.19 -19.78
CA ILE A 360 32.58 9.26 -19.38
C ILE A 360 32.14 9.68 -17.98
N LEU A 361 33.06 9.54 -17.01
CA LEU A 361 32.83 9.89 -15.61
C LEU A 361 33.73 11.06 -15.26
N ALA A 362 33.16 12.11 -14.68
CA ALA A 362 33.86 13.34 -14.30
C ALA A 362 33.42 13.78 -12.90
N GLY A 363 34.31 13.88 -11.94
CA GLY A 363 34.01 14.33 -10.57
C GLY A 363 33.81 15.84 -10.50
N ALA A 364 34.58 16.59 -11.21
CA ALA A 364 34.70 18.05 -11.29
C ALA A 364 35.63 18.65 -10.22
N ASN A 365 35.12 19.26 -9.15
CA ASN A 365 35.94 19.69 -8.00
C ASN A 365 35.48 18.86 -6.81
N GLY A 366 36.35 18.70 -5.85
CA GLY A 366 36.11 17.87 -4.68
C GLY A 366 37.04 16.66 -4.65
N ASN A 367 37.03 15.90 -3.56
CA ASN A 367 37.80 14.65 -3.50
C ASN A 367 36.87 13.52 -3.93
N ASP A 368 36.93 13.16 -5.20
CA ASP A 368 35.94 12.29 -5.82
C ASP A 368 36.34 10.81 -5.79
N ILE A 369 35.35 9.93 -5.70
CA ILE A 369 35.55 8.47 -5.68
C ILE A 369 34.87 7.84 -6.89
N TYR A 370 35.62 7.22 -7.76
CA TYR A 370 35.14 6.45 -8.90
C TYR A 370 35.08 4.97 -8.55
N CYS A 371 33.88 4.43 -8.43
CA CYS A 371 33.64 3.06 -7.99
C CYS A 371 33.48 2.07 -9.13
N PHE A 372 34.29 0.99 -9.10
CA PHE A 372 34.30 -0.06 -10.09
C PHE A 372 34.25 -1.46 -9.46
N ASN A 373 33.08 -2.03 -9.26
CA ASN A 373 32.99 -3.46 -8.97
C ASN A 373 33.08 -4.24 -10.29
N ALA A 374 34.31 -4.50 -10.74
CA ALA A 374 34.60 -5.15 -12.01
C ALA A 374 34.54 -6.69 -11.96
N SER A 375 33.88 -7.29 -10.97
CA SER A 375 33.49 -8.71 -10.96
C SER A 375 32.54 -9.06 -12.10
N THR A 376 31.84 -8.06 -12.63
CA THR A 376 30.95 -8.13 -13.81
C THR A 376 31.42 -7.14 -14.88
N PRO A 377 31.05 -7.33 -16.17
CA PRO A 377 31.47 -6.40 -17.23
C PRO A 377 30.94 -4.97 -17.00
N LEU A 378 31.85 -4.00 -17.01
CA LEU A 378 31.59 -2.57 -16.88
C LEU A 378 31.85 -1.76 -18.15
N GLY A 379 32.45 -2.41 -19.20
CA GLY A 379 32.70 -1.75 -20.47
C GLY A 379 34.08 -1.06 -20.57
N SER A 380 34.11 0.06 -21.27
CA SER A 380 35.33 0.85 -21.48
C SER A 380 35.06 2.31 -21.13
N ASP A 381 35.50 2.72 -19.94
CA ASP A 381 35.18 4.02 -19.39
C ASP A 381 36.32 5.03 -19.53
N THR A 382 35.96 6.28 -19.51
CA THR A 382 36.90 7.40 -19.49
C THR A 382 36.71 8.20 -18.22
N ILE A 383 37.76 8.35 -17.41
CA ILE A 383 37.78 9.25 -16.27
C ILE A 383 38.28 10.61 -16.77
N GLN A 384 37.48 11.62 -16.50
CA GLN A 384 37.76 13.00 -16.93
C GLN A 384 37.95 13.89 -15.70
N GLU A 385 39.20 14.03 -15.28
CA GLU A 385 39.59 14.86 -14.15
C GLU A 385 40.55 15.97 -14.55
N THR A 386 40.69 16.97 -13.69
CA THR A 386 41.56 18.12 -13.82
C THR A 386 42.61 18.11 -12.72
N THR A 387 43.76 18.69 -12.95
CA THR A 387 44.88 18.77 -11.98
C THR A 387 44.58 19.67 -10.77
N THR A 388 43.41 20.27 -10.70
CA THR A 388 42.95 21.14 -9.61
C THR A 388 41.63 20.65 -9.05
N GLY A 389 41.21 19.44 -9.39
CA GLY A 389 39.92 18.85 -9.01
C GLY A 389 39.81 18.54 -7.52
N GLY A 390 40.87 18.05 -6.93
CA GLY A 390 40.90 17.58 -5.54
C GLY A 390 41.92 16.46 -5.34
N ILE A 391 41.62 15.55 -4.45
CA ILE A 391 42.32 14.27 -4.24
C ILE A 391 41.37 13.15 -4.62
N ASP A 392 41.58 12.59 -5.82
CA ASP A 392 40.62 11.68 -6.42
C ASP A 392 41.02 10.20 -6.29
N THR A 393 40.05 9.33 -6.17
CA THR A 393 40.25 7.90 -5.85
C THR A 393 39.60 7.00 -6.88
N LEU A 394 40.32 5.99 -7.37
CA LEU A 394 39.73 4.82 -8.00
C LEU A 394 39.50 3.73 -6.96
N ASP A 395 38.27 3.34 -6.75
CA ASP A 395 37.87 2.33 -5.78
C ASP A 395 37.37 1.08 -6.53
N PHE A 396 38.12 -0.03 -6.41
CA PHE A 396 37.79 -1.34 -6.97
C PHE A 396 37.20 -2.32 -5.97
N THR A 397 36.75 -1.83 -4.83
CA THR A 397 36.10 -2.66 -3.80
C THR A 397 34.95 -3.50 -4.38
N GLY A 398 34.93 -4.79 -4.06
CA GLY A 398 34.01 -5.79 -4.60
C GLY A 398 34.52 -6.49 -5.86
N THR A 399 35.71 -6.11 -6.40
CA THR A 399 36.35 -6.80 -7.52
C THR A 399 37.12 -7.99 -7.03
N ASN A 400 36.68 -9.20 -7.36
CA ASN A 400 37.28 -10.46 -6.87
C ASN A 400 38.35 -11.04 -7.79
N THR A 401 38.94 -10.24 -8.67
CA THR A 401 39.97 -10.63 -9.65
C THR A 401 41.03 -9.54 -9.77
N ALA A 402 42.22 -9.91 -10.23
CA ALA A 402 43.35 -9.01 -10.34
C ALA A 402 43.03 -7.71 -11.10
N VAL A 403 43.27 -6.58 -10.45
CA VAL A 403 43.19 -5.21 -10.99
C VAL A 403 44.56 -4.78 -11.49
N ARG A 404 44.61 -4.17 -12.67
CA ARG A 404 45.84 -3.67 -13.29
C ARG A 404 45.64 -2.26 -13.78
N VAL A 405 46.11 -1.28 -13.02
CA VAL A 405 45.93 0.13 -13.37
C VAL A 405 47.24 0.91 -13.20
N ASN A 406 47.46 1.86 -14.10
CA ASN A 406 48.57 2.80 -14.05
C ASN A 406 48.03 4.22 -14.25
N LEU A 407 48.15 5.05 -13.22
CA LEU A 407 47.68 6.45 -13.23
C LEU A 407 48.53 7.37 -14.14
N GLY A 408 49.74 6.96 -14.46
CA GLY A 408 50.66 7.75 -15.29
C GLY A 408 50.44 7.65 -16.79
N ILE A 409 49.44 6.87 -17.27
CA ILE A 409 49.22 6.70 -18.73
C ILE A 409 47.79 7.13 -19.11
N THR A 410 47.70 7.84 -20.25
CA THR A 410 46.41 8.34 -20.80
C THR A 410 45.87 7.48 -21.93
N THR A 411 46.58 6.44 -22.34
CA THR A 411 46.07 5.48 -23.32
C THR A 411 45.18 4.46 -22.67
N VAL A 412 44.22 3.93 -23.43
CA VAL A 412 43.31 2.89 -22.92
C VAL A 412 44.07 1.70 -22.34
N GLN A 413 43.76 1.31 -21.12
CA GLN A 413 44.36 0.17 -20.42
C GLN A 413 43.30 -0.86 -20.07
N THR A 414 43.66 -2.14 -20.06
CA THR A 414 42.79 -3.21 -19.57
C THR A 414 43.04 -3.36 -18.09
N VAL A 415 42.10 -2.87 -17.30
CA VAL A 415 42.17 -2.87 -15.82
C VAL A 415 41.78 -4.23 -15.26
N VAL A 416 40.65 -4.75 -15.68
CA VAL A 416 40.22 -6.11 -15.37
C VAL A 416 39.90 -6.84 -16.67
N SER A 417 40.53 -8.01 -16.87
CA SER A 417 40.40 -8.77 -18.10
C SER A 417 38.96 -9.09 -18.44
N ASN A 418 38.51 -8.73 -19.64
CA ASN A 418 37.15 -8.85 -20.18
C ASN A 418 36.08 -8.01 -19.48
N ASN A 419 36.36 -7.39 -18.34
CA ASN A 419 35.33 -6.71 -17.56
C ASN A 419 35.48 -5.19 -17.58
N LEU A 420 36.68 -4.65 -17.50
CA LEU A 420 36.88 -3.20 -17.41
C LEU A 420 38.11 -2.71 -18.19
N ARG A 421 37.91 -1.68 -18.99
CA ARG A 421 38.97 -0.87 -19.58
C ARG A 421 38.80 0.57 -19.13
N LEU A 422 39.91 1.23 -18.78
CA LEU A 422 39.90 2.65 -18.42
C LEU A 422 40.79 3.46 -19.34
N THR A 423 40.44 4.71 -19.51
CA THR A 423 41.21 5.77 -20.15
C THR A 423 41.18 6.99 -19.23
N PHE A 424 42.30 7.63 -18.97
CA PHE A 424 42.36 8.91 -18.28
C PHE A 424 42.46 10.04 -19.29
N SER A 425 41.68 11.11 -19.09
CA SER A 425 41.73 12.27 -20.02
C SER A 425 43.03 13.06 -19.93
N ALA A 426 43.67 13.04 -18.77
CA ALA A 426 44.95 13.68 -18.51
C ALA A 426 45.81 12.87 -17.53
N ASN A 427 47.10 13.13 -17.48
CA ASN A 427 48.02 12.58 -16.47
C ASN A 427 47.91 13.41 -15.18
N ASN A 428 48.31 12.81 -14.07
CA ASN A 428 48.41 13.50 -12.77
C ASN A 428 47.12 14.20 -12.36
N THR A 429 46.04 13.45 -12.42
CA THR A 429 44.70 13.91 -12.07
C THR A 429 43.97 12.94 -11.14
N ILE A 430 44.57 11.83 -10.80
CA ILE A 430 44.05 10.85 -9.80
C ILE A 430 45.19 10.53 -8.84
N GLU A 431 44.95 10.56 -7.57
CA GLU A 431 45.93 10.38 -6.52
C GLU A 431 45.88 8.99 -5.89
N ASN A 432 44.70 8.41 -5.76
CA ASN A 432 44.55 7.20 -4.96
C ASN A 432 44.00 6.01 -5.75
N ILE A 433 44.39 4.81 -5.34
CA ILE A 433 43.83 3.54 -5.82
C ILE A 433 43.56 2.65 -4.62
N ILE A 434 42.35 2.07 -4.59
CA ILE A 434 41.97 1.00 -3.67
C ILE A 434 41.70 -0.25 -4.52
N GLY A 435 42.54 -1.30 -4.36
CA GLY A 435 42.29 -2.64 -4.87
C GLY A 435 41.26 -3.38 -4.04
N ASP A 436 41.24 -4.71 -4.13
CA ASP A 436 40.34 -5.53 -3.27
C ASP A 436 41.00 -6.92 -3.02
N SER A 437 40.49 -7.99 -3.60
CA SER A 437 40.87 -9.36 -3.23
C SER A 437 41.60 -10.11 -4.38
N GLY A 438 42.38 -9.45 -5.16
CA GLY A 438 43.10 -10.04 -6.28
C GLY A 438 44.61 -9.91 -6.10
N ASN A 439 45.43 -10.51 -6.99
CA ASN A 439 46.86 -10.16 -7.07
C ASN A 439 47.00 -8.95 -7.99
N ASP A 440 46.90 -7.78 -7.39
CA ASP A 440 46.77 -6.51 -8.09
C ASP A 440 48.11 -5.93 -8.57
N ARG A 441 48.05 -5.10 -9.59
CA ARG A 441 49.17 -4.31 -10.02
C ARG A 441 48.78 -2.85 -10.15
N LEU A 442 49.13 -2.09 -9.12
CA LEU A 442 48.75 -0.70 -8.99
C LEU A 442 49.98 0.18 -9.18
N THR A 443 49.90 1.12 -10.09
CA THR A 443 51.02 2.04 -10.39
C THR A 443 50.50 3.46 -10.32
N GLY A 444 51.11 4.27 -9.51
CA GLY A 444 50.83 5.69 -9.33
C GLY A 444 51.25 6.57 -10.52
N ASN A 445 51.47 7.83 -10.25
CA ASN A 445 51.91 8.85 -11.20
C ASN A 445 53.01 9.74 -10.58
N SER A 446 53.11 11.01 -10.96
CA SER A 446 54.08 11.90 -10.32
C SER A 446 53.50 12.78 -9.19
N LEU A 447 52.33 12.46 -8.70
CA LEU A 447 51.74 13.08 -7.53
C LEU A 447 52.02 12.22 -6.28
N ASN A 448 51.69 12.74 -5.10
CA ASN A 448 51.72 11.94 -3.90
C ASN A 448 50.50 10.98 -3.94
N ASN A 449 50.74 9.70 -4.14
CA ASN A 449 49.69 8.69 -4.28
C ASN A 449 49.49 7.90 -2.99
N THR A 450 48.22 7.46 -2.78
CA THR A 450 47.92 6.38 -1.83
C THR A 450 47.47 5.15 -2.60
N LEU A 451 48.27 4.08 -2.52
CA LEU A 451 47.96 2.82 -3.18
C LEU A 451 47.66 1.75 -2.12
N THR A 452 46.47 1.17 -2.17
CA THR A 452 46.07 0.06 -1.31
C THR A 452 45.82 -1.18 -2.15
N GLY A 453 46.57 -2.25 -1.91
CA GLY A 453 46.42 -3.53 -2.61
C GLY A 453 45.16 -4.26 -2.16
N GLY A 454 45.09 -4.54 -0.91
CA GLY A 454 43.93 -5.21 -0.27
C GLY A 454 44.22 -6.62 0.18
N GLY A 455 43.84 -7.61 -0.60
CA GLY A 455 44.15 -8.99 -0.30
C GLY A 455 44.65 -9.75 -1.52
N GLY A 456 45.63 -10.57 -1.33
CA GLY A 456 46.35 -11.22 -2.43
C GLY A 456 47.81 -10.85 -2.39
N ASN A 457 48.60 -11.26 -3.39
CA ASN A 457 49.98 -10.88 -3.48
C ASN A 457 50.09 -9.74 -4.52
N ASP A 458 50.18 -8.51 -4.05
CA ASP A 458 50.05 -7.31 -4.83
C ASP A 458 51.40 -6.72 -5.29
N GLN A 459 51.38 -5.97 -6.36
CA GLN A 459 52.49 -5.18 -6.81
C GLN A 459 52.11 -3.70 -6.85
N LEU A 460 52.61 -2.91 -5.92
CA LEU A 460 52.39 -1.48 -5.80
C LEU A 460 53.65 -0.71 -6.18
N THR A 461 53.50 0.32 -7.02
CA THR A 461 54.61 1.18 -7.47
C THR A 461 54.15 2.64 -7.40
N GLY A 462 54.73 3.46 -6.50
CA GLY A 462 54.40 4.88 -6.31
C GLY A 462 54.81 5.76 -7.50
N GLN A 463 56.02 5.62 -8.04
CA GLN A 463 56.69 6.40 -9.06
C GLN A 463 57.45 7.62 -8.47
N ASP A 464 57.10 8.87 -8.91
CA ASP A 464 57.58 10.10 -8.29
C ASP A 464 56.53 10.59 -7.30
N GLY A 465 56.92 11.26 -6.25
CA GLY A 465 55.99 11.78 -5.22
C GLY A 465 56.35 11.28 -3.84
N ASN A 466 55.63 11.73 -2.84
CA ASN A 466 55.72 11.14 -1.49
C ASN A 466 54.53 10.21 -1.32
N ASP A 467 54.73 8.93 -1.57
CA ASP A 467 53.68 7.96 -1.71
C ASP A 467 53.38 7.20 -0.41
N SER A 468 52.18 6.70 -0.31
CA SER A 468 51.72 5.80 0.77
C SER A 468 51.32 4.46 0.17
N LEU A 469 52.06 3.40 0.48
CA LEU A 469 51.81 2.07 -0.05
C LEU A 469 51.35 1.16 1.07
N ILE A 470 50.16 0.53 0.88
CA ILE A 470 49.50 -0.39 1.81
C ILE A 470 49.32 -1.69 1.04
N GLY A 471 50.17 -2.70 1.27
CA GLY A 471 50.02 -4.01 0.63
C GLY A 471 48.71 -4.65 1.02
N GLY A 472 48.57 -4.94 2.28
CA GLY A 472 47.34 -5.53 2.83
C GLY A 472 47.54 -6.94 3.37
N PHE A 473 46.75 -7.89 2.89
CA PHE A 473 46.92 -9.32 3.19
C PHE A 473 47.69 -9.99 2.06
N GLY A 474 48.76 -10.70 2.40
CA GLY A 474 49.53 -11.48 1.44
C GLY A 474 51.00 -11.06 1.38
N ASP A 475 51.76 -11.66 0.46
CA ASP A 475 53.15 -11.31 0.26
C ASP A 475 53.25 -10.29 -0.87
N ASP A 476 53.43 -9.01 -0.55
CA ASP A 476 53.32 -7.90 -1.48
C ASP A 476 54.71 -7.41 -1.94
N LEU A 477 54.75 -6.85 -3.15
CA LEU A 477 55.94 -6.16 -3.67
C LEU A 477 55.67 -4.67 -3.71
N LEU A 478 56.34 -3.92 -2.86
CA LEU A 478 56.18 -2.49 -2.70
C LEU A 478 57.41 -1.75 -3.25
N THR A 479 57.21 -0.79 -4.12
CA THR A 479 58.23 0.06 -4.71
C THR A 479 57.78 1.51 -4.51
N GLY A 480 58.46 2.29 -3.70
CA GLY A 480 58.17 3.70 -3.45
C GLY A 480 58.45 4.57 -4.68
N GLY A 481 59.65 4.56 -5.13
CA GLY A 481 60.13 5.36 -6.24
C GLY A 481 60.99 6.54 -5.78
N ASN A 482 60.79 7.70 -6.42
CA ASN A 482 61.47 8.92 -6.01
C ASN A 482 60.62 9.72 -5.03
N GLY A 483 61.13 9.98 -3.83
CA GLY A 483 60.38 10.77 -2.86
C GLY A 483 60.68 10.41 -1.43
N SER A 484 59.75 10.73 -0.56
CA SER A 484 59.75 10.27 0.84
C SER A 484 58.49 9.43 1.04
N ASP A 485 58.67 8.10 0.93
CA ASP A 485 57.58 7.17 0.83
C ASP A 485 57.24 6.52 2.15
N ASN A 486 55.97 6.17 2.34
CA ASN A 486 55.47 5.48 3.52
C ASN A 486 55.03 4.05 3.14
N PHE A 487 55.64 3.05 3.72
CA PHE A 487 55.26 1.65 3.62
C PHE A 487 54.48 1.29 4.85
N ILE A 488 53.16 1.09 4.73
CA ILE A 488 52.21 1.06 5.85
C ILE A 488 51.76 -0.36 6.14
N PHE A 489 51.99 -0.80 7.38
CA PHE A 489 51.63 -2.11 7.94
C PHE A 489 50.51 -1.94 8.96
N ASN A 490 49.29 -2.07 8.52
CA ASN A 490 48.08 -1.87 9.33
C ASN A 490 47.09 -3.06 9.31
N SER A 491 47.48 -4.17 8.68
CA SER A 491 46.68 -5.41 8.60
C SER A 491 47.20 -6.48 9.55
N SER A 492 46.32 -7.27 10.16
CA SER A 492 46.69 -8.30 11.14
C SER A 492 47.30 -9.58 10.52
N ASN A 493 47.17 -9.75 9.21
CA ASN A 493 47.71 -10.90 8.45
C ASN A 493 48.51 -10.39 7.27
N LEU A 494 49.66 -9.81 7.57
CA LEU A 494 50.46 -9.05 6.61
C LEU A 494 51.15 -9.92 5.53
N GLY A 495 51.40 -11.23 5.83
CA GLY A 495 52.34 -11.97 5.01
C GLY A 495 53.79 -11.50 5.21
N ILE A 496 54.63 -11.61 4.17
CA ILE A 496 56.01 -11.08 4.16
C ILE A 496 56.14 -10.15 2.95
N ASP A 497 56.04 -8.88 3.19
CA ASP A 497 56.15 -7.91 2.10
C ASP A 497 57.56 -7.62 1.71
N THR A 498 57.79 -7.41 0.43
CA THR A 498 59.10 -7.02 -0.11
C THR A 498 59.11 -5.55 -0.50
N ILE A 499 59.92 -4.75 0.17
CA ILE A 499 60.19 -3.37 -0.22
C ILE A 499 61.42 -3.31 -1.08
N SER A 500 61.29 -2.88 -2.34
CA SER A 500 62.30 -3.03 -3.36
C SER A 500 63.40 -1.95 -3.37
N ASP A 501 63.07 -0.73 -2.89
CA ASP A 501 63.90 0.47 -3.08
C ASP A 501 64.04 1.37 -1.86
N PHE A 502 63.74 0.88 -0.66
CA PHE A 502 63.77 1.65 0.59
C PHE A 502 65.04 2.46 0.77
N THR A 503 64.89 3.75 1.03
CA THR A 503 65.96 4.71 1.27
C THR A 503 65.91 5.25 2.70
N SER A 504 66.80 4.76 3.57
CA SER A 504 66.85 5.22 4.98
C SER A 504 67.09 6.72 5.07
N GLY A 505 66.35 7.35 5.96
CA GLY A 505 66.36 8.81 6.17
C GLY A 505 65.40 9.59 5.26
N SER A 506 64.92 8.98 4.15
CA SER A 506 63.88 9.54 3.28
C SER A 506 62.53 8.85 3.55
N ASP A 507 62.52 7.53 3.43
CA ASP A 507 61.33 6.74 3.50
C ASP A 507 60.98 6.34 4.95
N LYS A 508 59.74 5.87 5.15
CA LYS A 508 59.23 5.42 6.43
C LYS A 508 58.57 4.04 6.38
N ILE A 509 58.87 3.21 7.35
CA ILE A 509 58.10 2.02 7.70
C ILE A 509 57.07 2.44 8.74
N VAL A 510 55.78 2.39 8.37
CA VAL A 510 54.70 2.87 9.20
C VAL A 510 53.97 1.70 9.87
N LEU A 511 54.02 1.62 11.17
CA LEU A 511 53.50 0.50 11.97
C LEU A 511 52.24 0.91 12.75
N SER A 512 51.12 0.21 12.54
CA SER A 512 49.91 0.40 13.32
C SER A 512 50.03 -0.31 14.68
N LYS A 513 49.81 0.39 15.77
CA LYS A 513 49.79 -0.18 17.13
C LYS A 513 48.61 -1.13 17.34
N ALA A 514 47.57 -1.06 16.52
CA ALA A 514 46.50 -2.05 16.52
C ALA A 514 46.99 -3.45 16.07
N VAL A 515 48.03 -3.53 15.24
CA VAL A 515 48.69 -4.76 14.77
C VAL A 515 49.90 -5.11 15.63
N PHE A 516 50.80 -4.14 15.84
CA PHE A 516 52.03 -4.31 16.59
C PHE A 516 51.78 -3.98 18.09
N THR A 517 50.94 -4.78 18.72
CA THR A 517 50.36 -4.49 20.05
C THR A 517 51.35 -4.51 21.22
N ALA A 518 52.56 -5.09 21.06
CA ALA A 518 53.60 -5.08 22.08
C ALA A 518 54.32 -3.72 22.20
N LEU A 519 54.25 -2.86 21.16
CA LEU A 519 54.90 -1.57 21.13
C LEU A 519 54.31 -0.61 22.20
N GLN A 520 55.16 -0.09 23.05
CA GLN A 520 54.80 0.84 24.12
C GLN A 520 55.08 2.31 23.76
N SER A 521 55.89 2.52 22.73
CA SER A 521 56.20 3.88 22.22
C SER A 521 54.92 4.63 21.85
N SER A 522 54.94 5.95 22.06
CA SER A 522 53.86 6.82 21.61
C SER A 522 53.80 6.90 20.10
N ILE A 523 52.61 7.19 19.55
CA ILE A 523 52.45 7.47 18.10
C ILE A 523 53.35 8.67 17.68
N GLY A 524 53.86 8.61 16.46
CA GLY A 524 54.75 9.58 15.87
C GLY A 524 56.02 8.98 15.30
N ASN A 525 56.98 9.83 14.93
CA ASN A 525 58.21 9.40 14.27
C ASN A 525 59.20 8.75 15.26
N GLY A 526 59.69 7.60 14.91
CA GLY A 526 60.64 6.81 15.67
C GLY A 526 60.02 6.11 16.88
N PHE A 527 60.88 5.49 17.67
CA PHE A 527 60.50 4.81 18.89
C PHE A 527 60.80 5.72 20.09
N SER A 528 59.79 6.13 20.83
CA SER A 528 59.99 6.92 22.08
C SER A 528 60.66 6.06 23.16
N GLN A 529 60.62 4.74 23.00
CA GLN A 529 61.42 3.77 23.80
C GLN A 529 62.47 3.12 22.89
N PRO A 530 63.73 3.57 22.90
CA PRO A 530 64.74 3.12 21.95
C PRO A 530 65.03 1.61 21.98
N ALA A 531 64.73 0.95 23.09
CA ALA A 531 64.90 -0.51 23.23
C ALA A 531 63.87 -1.32 22.44
N GLU A 532 62.84 -0.71 21.86
CA GLU A 532 61.82 -1.39 21.05
C GLU A 532 62.30 -1.70 19.62
N PHE A 533 63.38 -1.06 19.16
CA PHE A 533 64.01 -1.35 17.86
C PHE A 533 65.48 -1.81 18.05
N ALA A 534 65.88 -2.83 17.34
CA ALA A 534 67.26 -3.28 17.27
C ALA A 534 67.62 -3.82 15.86
N SER A 535 68.86 -3.61 15.45
CA SER A 535 69.45 -4.29 14.32
C SER A 535 70.38 -5.43 14.78
N VAL A 536 70.25 -6.57 14.14
CA VAL A 536 71.10 -7.76 14.40
C VAL A 536 71.87 -8.14 13.14
N ALA A 537 72.98 -8.84 13.32
CA ALA A 537 73.89 -9.17 12.20
C ALA A 537 73.33 -10.33 11.36
N ASP A 538 72.52 -11.18 11.91
CA ASP A 538 72.06 -12.45 11.32
C ASP A 538 70.65 -12.80 11.78
N ASP A 539 69.90 -13.51 10.93
CA ASP A 539 68.54 -13.94 11.21
C ASP A 539 68.45 -14.87 12.45
N ASP A 540 69.50 -15.68 12.69
CA ASP A 540 69.59 -16.55 13.86
C ASP A 540 69.59 -15.77 15.19
N LEU A 541 69.96 -14.50 15.18
CA LEU A 541 70.00 -13.62 16.34
C LEU A 541 68.67 -12.94 16.64
N VAL A 542 67.73 -12.96 15.72
CA VAL A 542 66.44 -12.27 15.84
C VAL A 542 65.65 -12.75 17.06
N ALA A 543 65.53 -14.06 17.22
CA ALA A 543 64.81 -14.69 18.32
C ALA A 543 65.47 -14.51 19.72
N THR A 544 66.69 -13.94 19.74
CA THR A 544 67.43 -13.63 20.98
C THR A 544 67.40 -12.14 21.33
N SER A 545 66.87 -11.30 20.45
CA SER A 545 66.74 -9.88 20.68
C SER A 545 65.67 -9.57 21.73
N SER A 546 65.91 -8.53 22.53
CA SER A 546 64.91 -8.01 23.46
C SER A 546 64.00 -6.93 22.84
N ALA A 547 64.31 -6.52 21.64
CA ALA A 547 63.51 -5.47 20.94
C ALA A 547 62.23 -6.10 20.33
N PHE A 548 61.17 -5.30 20.21
CA PHE A 548 59.91 -5.73 19.60
C PHE A 548 59.98 -5.68 18.05
N ILE A 549 60.72 -4.75 17.49
CA ILE A 549 61.03 -4.69 16.05
C ILE A 549 62.48 -4.98 15.85
N VAL A 550 62.80 -6.03 15.10
CA VAL A 550 64.15 -6.50 14.87
C VAL A 550 64.46 -6.55 13.40
N TYR A 551 65.54 -5.86 13.00
CA TYR A 551 66.04 -5.82 11.60
C TYR A 551 67.30 -6.67 11.47
N SER A 552 67.30 -7.59 10.52
CA SER A 552 68.49 -8.38 10.17
C SER A 552 69.28 -7.71 9.06
N THR A 553 70.56 -7.39 9.33
CA THR A 553 71.42 -6.73 8.35
C THR A 553 72.00 -7.66 7.32
N SER A 554 71.86 -9.00 7.51
CA SER A 554 72.30 -10.00 6.51
C SER A 554 71.27 -10.22 5.40
N SER A 555 70.00 -10.33 5.78
CA SER A 555 68.90 -10.62 4.86
C SER A 555 68.08 -9.39 4.42
N GLY A 556 68.09 -8.33 5.22
CA GLY A 556 67.19 -7.19 5.04
C GLY A 556 65.81 -7.44 5.62
N SER A 557 65.60 -8.53 6.35
CA SER A 557 64.31 -8.93 6.95
C SER A 557 63.98 -8.15 8.20
N ILE A 558 62.69 -7.79 8.35
CA ILE A 558 62.17 -7.10 9.53
C ILE A 558 61.16 -8.02 10.24
N TYR A 559 61.37 -8.18 11.49
CA TYR A 559 60.59 -9.09 12.34
C TYR A 559 59.87 -8.36 13.43
N TYR A 560 58.64 -8.80 13.70
CA TYR A 560 57.91 -8.46 14.91
C TYR A 560 58.18 -9.52 15.98
N ASN A 561 58.88 -9.16 17.04
CA ASN A 561 59.17 -10.02 18.18
C ASN A 561 58.22 -9.65 19.32
N GLN A 562 57.03 -10.22 19.34
CA GLN A 562 55.99 -9.92 20.34
C GLN A 562 56.44 -10.28 21.77
N ASN A 563 57.32 -11.26 21.94
CA ASN A 563 57.83 -11.71 23.21
C ASN A 563 58.85 -10.76 23.86
N GLY A 564 59.49 -9.88 23.09
CA GLY A 564 60.62 -9.10 23.57
C GLY A 564 61.77 -9.99 24.07
N SER A 565 62.15 -9.86 25.35
CA SER A 565 63.26 -10.61 25.94
C SER A 565 62.98 -12.09 26.22
N ALA A 566 61.75 -12.60 26.01
CA ALA A 566 61.47 -14.03 26.14
C ALA A 566 61.97 -14.79 24.91
N ALA A 567 62.29 -16.11 25.05
CA ALA A 567 62.78 -16.91 23.94
C ALA A 567 61.73 -17.04 22.82
N GLY A 568 62.20 -16.91 21.56
CA GLY A 568 61.36 -16.95 20.35
C GLY A 568 60.64 -15.64 20.07
N LEU A 569 59.80 -15.63 19.04
CA LEU A 569 59.10 -14.44 18.59
C LEU A 569 57.66 -14.29 19.16
N GLY A 570 57.22 -15.27 19.93
CA GLY A 570 55.82 -15.31 20.37
C GLY A 570 54.88 -15.65 19.20
N SER A 571 53.82 -14.84 19.03
CA SER A 571 52.98 -14.88 17.84
C SER A 571 53.47 -13.95 16.73
N GLY A 572 54.62 -13.26 16.96
CA GLY A 572 55.26 -12.44 15.94
C GLY A 572 56.04 -13.27 14.92
N ALA A 573 56.35 -12.64 13.79
CA ALA A 573 57.03 -13.26 12.65
C ALA A 573 57.77 -12.20 11.82
N GLU A 574 58.47 -12.62 10.79
CA GLU A 574 58.87 -11.74 9.71
C GLU A 574 57.63 -11.15 9.05
N PHE A 575 57.64 -9.84 8.76
CA PHE A 575 56.55 -9.17 8.10
C PHE A 575 57.00 -8.30 6.89
N ALA A 576 58.29 -8.04 6.81
CA ALA A 576 58.84 -7.31 5.63
C ALA A 576 60.31 -7.69 5.37
N SER A 577 60.72 -7.50 4.11
CA SER A 577 62.12 -7.59 3.73
C SER A 577 62.49 -6.42 2.80
N LEU A 578 63.67 -5.85 3.02
CA LEU A 578 64.23 -4.74 2.27
C LEU A 578 65.29 -5.23 1.27
N LEU A 579 64.99 -5.21 -0.03
CA LEU A 579 65.92 -5.74 -1.06
C LEU A 579 67.23 -4.98 -1.14
N THR A 580 67.24 -3.71 -0.79
CA THR A 580 68.44 -2.85 -0.79
C THR A 580 69.31 -3.06 0.46
N VAL A 581 68.84 -3.79 1.47
CA VAL A 581 69.48 -4.02 2.74
C VAL A 581 70.12 -2.77 3.35
N PRO A 582 69.40 -1.69 3.55
CA PRO A 582 69.93 -0.42 4.04
C PRO A 582 70.30 -0.49 5.51
N THR A 583 71.07 0.45 6.02
CA THR A 583 71.23 0.63 7.45
C THR A 583 70.01 1.31 8.04
N LEU A 584 69.10 0.55 8.71
CA LEU A 584 67.93 1.10 9.36
C LEU A 584 68.28 1.77 10.67
N ILE A 585 67.60 2.86 10.96
CA ILE A 585 67.62 3.57 12.25
C ILE A 585 66.20 3.73 12.80
N ALA A 586 66.09 3.96 14.07
CA ALA A 586 64.76 4.15 14.72
C ALA A 586 63.91 5.27 14.09
N ALA A 587 64.55 6.28 13.50
CA ALA A 587 63.89 7.38 12.82
C ALA A 587 63.26 7.00 11.46
N ASP A 588 63.60 5.81 10.89
CA ASP A 588 62.98 5.29 9.68
C ASP A 588 61.59 4.71 9.91
N PHE A 589 61.16 4.64 11.16
CA PHE A 589 59.83 4.14 11.57
C PHE A 589 58.90 5.27 11.98
N THR A 590 57.62 5.07 11.73
CA THR A 590 56.51 5.91 12.25
C THR A 590 55.45 5.02 12.87
N LEU A 591 54.95 5.39 14.03
CA LEU A 591 53.90 4.65 14.71
C LEU A 591 52.55 5.39 14.58
N ILE A 592 51.51 4.64 14.20
CA ILE A 592 50.15 5.14 14.06
C ILE A 592 49.18 4.32 14.99
N ASN A 593 47.96 4.76 15.13
CA ASN A 593 46.93 4.05 15.92
C ASN A 593 46.55 2.71 15.29
#